data_e8eeea4b85500f5d15ab1b567ce7cf5e
#
_entry.id   e8eeea4b85500f5d15ab1b567ce7cf5e
#
_cell.length_a   1.000
_cell.length_b   1.000
_cell.length_c   1.000
_cell.angle_alpha   90.00
_cell.angle_beta   90.00
_cell.angle_gamma   90.00
#
_symmetry.space_group_name_H-M   'P 1'
#
loop_
_entity.id
_entity.type
_entity.pdbx_description
1 polymer ?
#
loop_
_entity_poly.entity_id
_entity_poly.type
_entity_poly.pdbx_seq_one_letter_code
_entity_poly.pdbx_strand_id
1 'polypeptide(L)'
;MQKPIKLVSDTINRDDINKLIDWLSQDPIPKLSKGIITIEFERKFSDYIGTKYSVFVNSGSSAILMMLYALLTKNRLKNKKVVV
;
A
#
# COMPACT_ATOMS: atom_id res chain seq x y z
N MET A 1 19.85 -15.57 -28.58
CA MET A 1 18.40 -15.27 -28.68
C MET A 1 17.99 -14.40 -27.51
N GLN A 2 17.48 -13.24 -27.79
CA GLN A 2 17.03 -12.31 -26.75
C GLN A 2 15.64 -12.72 -26.27
N LYS A 3 15.44 -12.70 -24.95
CA LYS A 3 14.11 -12.91 -24.38
C LYS A 3 13.25 -11.65 -24.59
N PRO A 4 11.97 -11.81 -24.93
CA PRO A 4 11.11 -10.64 -25.03
C PRO A 4 10.98 -9.93 -23.68
N ILE A 5 10.93 -8.61 -23.74
CA ILE A 5 10.72 -7.80 -22.54
C ILE A 5 9.24 -7.87 -22.18
N LYS A 6 8.94 -8.32 -20.98
CA LYS A 6 7.56 -8.38 -20.50
C LYS A 6 7.12 -7.01 -20.00
N LEU A 7 5.91 -6.63 -20.35
CA LEU A 7 5.31 -5.39 -19.84
C LEU A 7 5.03 -5.52 -18.33
N VAL A 8 4.61 -6.70 -17.90
CA VAL A 8 4.38 -7.02 -16.49
C VAL A 8 5.06 -8.35 -16.19
N SER A 9 5.75 -8.42 -15.07
CA SER A 9 6.36 -9.67 -14.60
C SER A 9 5.98 -9.91 -13.14
N ASP A 10 5.89 -11.21 -12.79
CA ASP A 10 5.61 -11.59 -11.41
C ASP A 10 6.80 -11.26 -10.53
N THR A 11 6.56 -10.49 -9.49
CA THR A 11 7.58 -10.11 -8.51
C THR A 11 7.54 -10.97 -7.26
N ILE A 12 6.49 -11.80 -7.11
CA ILE A 12 6.31 -12.68 -5.96
C ILE A 12 6.97 -14.03 -6.28
N ASN A 13 7.88 -14.47 -5.44
CA ASN A 13 8.57 -15.74 -5.59
C ASN A 13 8.15 -16.74 -4.49
N ARG A 14 8.72 -17.95 -4.54
CA ARG A 14 8.38 -18.99 -3.57
C ARG A 14 8.74 -18.60 -2.14
N ASP A 15 9.83 -17.87 -1.95
CA ASP A 15 10.25 -17.41 -0.63
C ASP A 15 9.21 -16.47 -0.01
N ASP A 16 8.66 -15.56 -0.81
CA ASP A 16 7.60 -14.65 -0.35
C ASP A 16 6.37 -15.43 0.09
N ILE A 17 5.97 -16.45 -0.69
CA ILE A 17 4.82 -17.29 -0.34
C ILE A 17 5.07 -18.07 0.94
N ASN A 18 6.27 -18.61 1.12
CA ASN A 18 6.62 -19.36 2.32
C ASN A 18 6.57 -18.47 3.57
N LYS A 19 7.03 -17.24 3.46
CA LYS A 19 6.94 -16.26 4.57
C LYS A 19 5.48 -15.96 4.91
N LEU A 20 4.63 -15.85 3.90
CA LEU A 20 3.20 -15.62 4.12
C LEU A 20 2.55 -16.81 4.80
N ILE A 21 2.88 -18.03 4.37
CA ILE A 21 2.37 -19.26 4.97
C ILE A 21 2.77 -19.34 6.44
N ASP A 22 4.03 -19.07 6.76
CA ASP A 22 4.53 -19.09 8.13
C ASP A 22 3.78 -18.08 9.00
N TRP A 23 3.57 -16.88 8.48
CA TRP A 23 2.83 -15.83 9.21
C TRP A 23 1.38 -16.24 9.45
N LEU A 24 0.71 -16.82 8.44
CA LEU A 24 -0.69 -17.25 8.56
C LEU A 24 -0.85 -18.47 9.48
N SER A 25 0.23 -19.24 9.67
CA SER A 25 0.21 -20.45 10.50
C SER A 25 0.40 -20.16 11.99
N GLN A 26 0.51 -18.91 12.38
CA GLN A 26 0.69 -18.54 13.79
C GLN A 26 -0.55 -18.84 14.61
N ASP A 27 -0.33 -19.12 15.91
CA ASP A 27 -1.39 -19.34 16.89
C ASP A 27 -1.17 -18.37 18.05
N PRO A 28 -2.12 -17.46 18.33
CA PRO A 28 -3.41 -17.29 17.66
C PRO A 28 -3.29 -16.77 16.24
N ILE A 29 -4.38 -16.95 15.45
CA ILE A 29 -4.43 -16.50 14.06
C ILE A 29 -4.17 -14.99 13.99
N PRO A 30 -3.26 -14.53 13.13
CA PRO A 30 -2.99 -13.10 13.02
C PRO A 30 -4.18 -12.33 12.45
N LYS A 31 -4.28 -11.06 12.79
CA LYS A 31 -5.33 -10.20 12.29
C LYS A 31 -5.12 -9.96 10.78
N LEU A 32 -6.14 -10.27 9.96
CA LEU A 32 -6.06 -10.18 8.50
C LEU A 32 -6.50 -8.82 7.95
N SER A 33 -7.07 -7.96 8.79
CA SER A 33 -7.33 -6.57 8.45
C SER A 33 -6.27 -5.69 9.11
N LYS A 34 -6.45 -4.37 9.12
CA LYS A 34 -5.46 -3.44 9.65
C LYS A 34 -5.02 -3.86 11.05
N GLY A 35 -3.85 -4.45 11.15
CA GLY A 35 -3.25 -4.92 12.40
C GLY A 35 -1.84 -4.36 12.57
N ILE A 36 -1.07 -4.99 13.46
CA ILE A 36 0.30 -4.54 13.79
C ILE A 36 1.19 -4.51 12.55
N ILE A 37 1.09 -5.51 11.68
CA ILE A 37 1.92 -5.59 10.45
C ILE A 37 1.62 -4.41 9.52
N THR A 38 0.36 -4.05 9.36
CA THR A 38 -0.02 -2.89 8.54
C THR A 38 0.55 -1.60 9.12
N ILE A 39 0.45 -1.42 10.44
CA ILE A 39 0.97 -0.25 11.13
C ILE A 39 2.49 -0.16 10.97
N GLU A 40 3.20 -1.28 11.12
CA GLU A 40 4.64 -1.33 10.91
C GLU A 40 5.02 -0.99 9.46
N PHE A 41 4.26 -1.51 8.50
CA PHE A 41 4.49 -1.21 7.08
C PHE A 41 4.31 0.27 6.80
N GLU A 42 3.24 0.87 7.32
CA GLU A 42 2.98 2.30 7.16
C GLU A 42 4.13 3.14 7.71
N ARG A 43 4.64 2.78 8.87
CA ARG A 43 5.76 3.49 9.51
C ARG A 43 7.04 3.35 8.69
N LYS A 44 7.38 2.13 8.28
CA LYS A 44 8.59 1.89 7.48
C LYS A 44 8.53 2.57 6.12
N PHE A 45 7.35 2.60 5.50
CA PHE A 45 7.14 3.27 4.23
C PHE A 45 7.29 4.78 4.37
N SER A 46 6.76 5.35 5.45
CA SER A 46 6.94 6.78 5.75
C SER A 46 8.42 7.14 5.90
N ASP A 47 9.16 6.31 6.64
CA ASP A 47 10.61 6.51 6.84
C ASP A 47 11.35 6.43 5.51
N TYR A 48 10.99 5.47 4.67
CA TYR A 48 11.65 5.25 3.37
C TYR A 48 11.42 6.43 2.42
N ILE A 49 10.21 6.96 2.36
CA ILE A 49 9.86 8.08 1.46
C ILE A 49 10.24 9.42 2.07
N GLY A 50 10.33 9.51 3.39
CA GLY A 50 10.64 10.75 4.09
C GLY A 50 9.41 11.58 4.41
N THR A 51 8.24 10.96 4.49
CA THR A 51 7.00 11.60 4.93
C THR A 51 6.76 11.34 6.42
N LYS A 52 5.92 12.16 7.03
CA LYS A 52 5.58 11.99 8.44
C LYS A 52 4.62 10.82 8.66
N TYR A 53 3.69 10.64 7.77
CA TYR A 53 2.66 9.61 7.86
C TYR A 53 2.46 8.92 6.52
N SER A 54 1.98 7.67 6.58
CA SER A 54 1.52 6.91 5.43
C SER A 54 0.27 6.13 5.82
N VAL A 55 -0.63 5.91 4.88
CA VAL A 55 -1.85 5.14 5.10
C VAL A 55 -1.94 4.06 4.03
N PHE A 56 -2.03 2.82 4.45
CA PHE A 56 -2.21 1.70 3.55
C PHE A 56 -3.69 1.55 3.21
N VAL A 57 -3.99 1.45 1.92
CA VAL A 57 -5.37 1.30 1.41
C VAL A 57 -5.44 0.12 0.45
N ASN A 58 -6.64 -0.30 0.11
CA ASN A 58 -6.86 -1.50 -0.68
C ASN A 58 -6.60 -1.33 -2.18
N SER A 59 -6.50 -0.11 -2.67
CA SER A 59 -6.26 0.13 -4.10
C SER A 59 -5.79 1.56 -4.34
N GLY A 60 -5.20 1.80 -5.53
CA GLY A 60 -4.83 3.14 -5.95
C GLY A 60 -6.04 4.06 -6.11
N SER A 61 -7.18 3.53 -6.54
CA SER A 61 -8.41 4.31 -6.66
C SER A 61 -8.88 4.82 -5.30
N SER A 62 -8.83 3.98 -4.26
CA SER A 62 -9.14 4.39 -2.88
C SER A 62 -8.16 5.44 -2.38
N ALA A 63 -6.88 5.30 -2.71
CA ALA A 63 -5.86 6.27 -2.33
C ALA A 63 -6.14 7.63 -2.92
N ILE A 64 -6.46 7.69 -4.20
CA ILE A 64 -6.79 8.95 -4.89
C ILE A 64 -8.02 9.59 -4.27
N LEU A 65 -9.06 8.80 -4.01
CA LEU A 65 -10.29 9.30 -3.40
C LEU A 65 -10.01 9.90 -2.02
N MET A 66 -9.21 9.23 -1.20
CA MET A 66 -8.85 9.73 0.12
C MET A 66 -8.03 11.03 0.04
N MET A 67 -7.11 11.13 -0.92
CA MET A 67 -6.33 12.34 -1.13
C MET A 67 -7.22 13.52 -1.48
N LEU A 68 -8.16 13.35 -2.41
CA LEU A 68 -9.07 14.39 -2.84
C LEU A 68 -10.00 14.81 -1.70
N TYR A 69 -10.51 13.84 -0.94
CA TYR A 69 -11.36 14.11 0.20
C TYR A 69 -10.62 14.92 1.28
N ALA A 70 -9.37 14.54 1.56
CA ALA A 70 -8.56 15.24 2.54
C ALA A 70 -8.30 16.70 2.11
N LEU A 71 -7.97 16.92 0.84
CA LEU A 71 -7.76 18.27 0.31
C LEU A 71 -9.02 19.11 0.38
N LEU A 72 -10.17 18.50 0.05
CA LEU A 72 -11.46 19.16 0.11
C LEU A 72 -11.83 19.56 1.55
N THR A 73 -11.64 18.64 2.49
CA THR A 73 -11.94 18.85 3.91
C THR A 73 -11.07 19.95 4.50
N LYS A 74 -9.81 20.07 4.07
CA LYS A 74 -8.89 21.10 4.54
C LYS A 74 -8.96 22.40 3.74
N ASN A 75 -9.95 22.53 2.86
CA ASN A 75 -10.13 23.72 2.03
C ASN A 75 -8.92 24.04 1.14
N ARG A 76 -8.18 23.01 0.75
CA ARG A 76 -6.98 23.15 -0.09
C ARG A 76 -7.27 23.11 -1.57
N LEU A 77 -8.49 22.70 -1.94
CA LEU A 77 -8.92 22.56 -3.33
C LEU A 77 -9.87 23.69 -3.67
N LYS A 78 -9.31 24.82 -4.13
CA LYS A 78 -10.06 26.08 -4.29
C LYS A 78 -11.13 26.04 -5.36
N ASN A 79 -10.85 25.41 -6.50
CA ASN A 79 -11.78 25.38 -7.63
C ASN A 79 -12.46 24.03 -7.82
N LYS A 80 -12.18 23.05 -6.96
CA LYS A 80 -12.74 21.70 -7.00
C LYS A 80 -12.51 20.99 -8.35
N LYS A 81 -11.45 21.37 -9.07
CA LYS A 81 -11.04 20.76 -10.32
C LYS A 81 -9.71 20.04 -10.14
N VAL A 82 -9.60 18.87 -10.74
CA VAL A 82 -8.39 18.06 -10.70
C VAL A 82 -8.06 17.61 -12.12
N VAL A 83 -6.79 17.76 -12.48
CA VAL A 83 -6.28 17.25 -13.76
C VAL A 83 -5.80 15.82 -13.52
N VAL A 84 -6.34 14.90 -14.31
CA VAL A 84 -5.99 13.49 -14.23
C VAL A 84 -5.34 13.01 -15.53
#